data_45976d4e8e74abd5336723e8a5574fee
#
_entry.id   45976d4e8e74abd5336723e8a5574fee
#
_cell.length_a   1.000
_cell.length_b   1.000
_cell.length_c   1.000
_cell.angle_alpha   90.00
_cell.angle_beta   90.00
_cell.angle_gamma   90.00
#
_symmetry.space_group_name_H-M   'P 1'
#
loop_
_entity.id
_entity.type
_entity.pdbx_description
1 polymer ?
#
loop_
_entity_poly.entity_id
_entity_poly.type
_entity_poly.pdbx_seq_one_letter_code
_entity_poly.pdbx_strand_id
1 'polypeptide(L)'
;MNTLSLFELTSMVSIVVAESLPEQYWVEAEVMSVQERNGHCFMQFVQKDMLGATPVAQASAKCWRSQWMPVAAKFQRVTGSPVSPGMHILARVKVEFHPTYGFSLIVSDIDPVYTMGEMARRRQEIIQQLKDEGVFDLQRELSLPLFCQRIAVISSPAAAGYGDFCNQLENNEYGFHFDVTLFPAVMQGEQVERTVCDALDSIYKSISEAPESSDATCFDCVVIIRGGGAVADMSGFDTLRLAENVANFPLPVITGIGHDRDESILDMVSCRKVKTPTAAAALLIDRLATVLRRIEDAQSMILSSVSLAVERQKKHVDVLSERIVSNVTLHKTREQNRLERLFMTLTNAVSGRMLRDRHQLDILERRLEAMDPEILLKRGFSMTLHNGHIVKDSSQLKPGEEIETVLAKGKVKSIVR
;
A
#
# COMPACT_ATOMS: atom_id res chain seq x y z
N MET A 1 44.41 -45.71 -27.81
CA MET A 1 43.41 -44.84 -27.13
C MET A 1 43.48 -45.16 -25.65
N ASN A 2 43.82 -44.19 -24.81
CA ASN A 2 43.78 -44.40 -23.35
C ASN A 2 42.32 -44.39 -22.92
N THR A 3 41.80 -45.55 -22.56
CA THR A 3 40.45 -45.68 -21.99
C THR A 3 40.53 -45.40 -20.50
N LEU A 4 39.84 -44.34 -20.05
CA LEU A 4 39.71 -44.01 -18.64
C LEU A 4 38.33 -44.40 -18.14
N SER A 5 38.19 -44.84 -16.93
CA SER A 5 36.89 -44.96 -16.27
C SER A 5 36.33 -43.57 -15.97
N LEU A 6 34.99 -43.50 -15.83
CA LEU A 6 34.32 -42.22 -15.45
C LEU A 6 34.87 -41.66 -14.15
N PHE A 7 35.16 -42.53 -13.17
CA PHE A 7 35.74 -42.12 -11.87
C PHE A 7 37.14 -41.54 -12.05
N GLU A 8 38.01 -42.16 -12.84
CA GLU A 8 39.36 -41.65 -13.12
C GLU A 8 39.31 -40.26 -13.78
N LEU A 9 38.45 -40.09 -14.80
CA LEU A 9 38.27 -38.80 -15.47
C LEU A 9 37.75 -37.75 -14.54
N THR A 10 36.72 -38.02 -13.74
CA THR A 10 36.15 -37.05 -12.80
C THR A 10 37.08 -36.75 -11.64
N SER A 11 37.92 -37.72 -11.20
CA SER A 11 38.95 -37.49 -10.21
C SER A 11 40.07 -36.59 -10.73
N MET A 12 40.48 -36.74 -11.98
CA MET A 12 41.43 -35.83 -12.63
C MET A 12 40.86 -34.40 -12.70
N VAL A 13 39.61 -34.24 -13.07
CA VAL A 13 38.94 -32.92 -13.07
C VAL A 13 38.92 -32.31 -11.65
N SER A 14 38.63 -33.12 -10.63
CA SER A 14 38.65 -32.68 -9.24
C SER A 14 40.02 -32.14 -8.80
N ILE A 15 41.10 -32.85 -9.16
CA ILE A 15 42.49 -32.43 -8.85
C ILE A 15 42.81 -31.13 -9.59
N VAL A 16 42.54 -31.05 -10.89
CA VAL A 16 42.82 -29.86 -11.70
C VAL A 16 42.08 -28.64 -11.16
N VAL A 17 40.82 -28.80 -10.79
CA VAL A 17 40.00 -27.69 -10.20
C VAL A 17 40.59 -27.26 -8.86
N ALA A 18 40.97 -28.21 -8.00
CA ALA A 18 41.53 -27.90 -6.69
C ALA A 18 42.91 -27.21 -6.78
N GLU A 19 43.73 -27.59 -7.77
CA GLU A 19 45.05 -26.98 -8.00
C GLU A 19 44.96 -25.61 -8.69
N SER A 20 44.00 -25.46 -9.63
CA SER A 20 43.83 -24.21 -10.39
C SER A 20 43.10 -23.14 -9.62
N LEU A 21 42.20 -23.51 -8.70
CA LEU A 21 41.35 -22.62 -7.93
C LEU A 21 41.42 -22.90 -6.41
N PRO A 22 42.64 -22.83 -5.80
CA PRO A 22 42.85 -23.20 -4.39
C PRO A 22 42.28 -22.18 -3.40
N GLU A 23 42.09 -20.94 -3.85
CA GLU A 23 41.67 -19.82 -3.00
C GLU A 23 40.18 -19.72 -2.81
N GLN A 24 39.77 -18.84 -1.92
CA GLN A 24 38.37 -18.44 -1.79
C GLN A 24 38.15 -17.15 -2.59
N TYR A 25 37.03 -17.09 -3.30
CA TYR A 25 36.69 -15.97 -4.16
C TYR A 25 35.41 -15.33 -3.66
N TRP A 26 35.31 -14.01 -3.78
CA TRP A 26 34.06 -13.31 -3.64
C TRP A 26 33.32 -13.35 -4.98
N VAL A 27 32.13 -13.89 -4.98
CA VAL A 27 31.29 -14.09 -6.18
C VAL A 27 29.97 -13.37 -5.99
N GLU A 28 29.63 -12.54 -6.96
CA GLU A 28 28.33 -11.93 -7.09
C GLU A 28 27.38 -12.89 -7.78
N ALA A 29 26.22 -13.13 -7.17
CA ALA A 29 25.21 -14.00 -7.75
C ALA A 29 23.82 -13.66 -7.22
N GLU A 30 22.81 -13.95 -8.03
CA GLU A 30 21.42 -13.97 -7.59
C GLU A 30 21.10 -15.36 -7.01
N VAL A 31 20.44 -15.37 -5.87
CA VAL A 31 19.99 -16.61 -5.22
C VAL A 31 18.67 -17.05 -5.88
N MET A 32 18.70 -18.16 -6.59
CA MET A 32 17.50 -18.74 -7.25
C MET A 32 16.66 -19.57 -6.28
N SER A 33 17.29 -20.30 -5.39
CA SER A 33 16.62 -21.12 -4.37
C SER A 33 17.49 -21.26 -3.12
N VAL A 34 16.82 -21.40 -1.97
CA VAL A 34 17.43 -21.67 -0.67
C VAL A 34 16.69 -22.83 -0.01
N GLN A 35 17.40 -23.83 0.44
CA GLN A 35 16.85 -24.99 1.15
C GLN A 35 17.75 -25.34 2.33
N GLU A 36 17.17 -25.31 3.52
CA GLU A 36 17.86 -25.80 4.72
C GLU A 36 17.50 -27.24 5.01
N ARG A 37 18.50 -28.09 5.18
CA ARG A 37 18.36 -29.48 5.59
C ARG A 37 19.38 -29.85 6.63
N ASN A 38 18.95 -30.33 7.77
CA ASN A 38 19.82 -30.74 8.89
C ASN A 38 20.81 -29.66 9.34
N GLY A 39 20.44 -28.37 9.19
CA GLY A 39 21.30 -27.24 9.51
C GLY A 39 22.30 -26.85 8.42
N HIS A 40 22.36 -27.58 7.32
CA HIS A 40 23.10 -27.18 6.11
C HIS A 40 22.20 -26.37 5.19
N CYS A 41 22.78 -25.38 4.52
CA CYS A 41 22.06 -24.60 3.51
C CYS A 41 22.53 -24.99 2.12
N PHE A 42 21.55 -25.27 1.27
CA PHE A 42 21.74 -25.54 -0.15
C PHE A 42 21.10 -24.41 -0.94
N MET A 43 21.88 -23.79 -1.80
CA MET A 43 21.48 -22.66 -2.62
C MET A 43 21.73 -22.93 -4.07
N GLN A 44 20.97 -22.30 -4.93
CA GLN A 44 21.21 -22.26 -6.36
C GLN A 44 21.57 -20.82 -6.72
N PHE A 45 22.77 -20.59 -7.22
CA PHE A 45 23.21 -19.30 -7.69
C PHE A 45 22.99 -19.20 -9.20
N VAL A 46 22.56 -18.04 -9.64
CA VAL A 46 22.34 -17.74 -11.06
C VAL A 46 22.88 -16.34 -11.37
N GLN A 47 23.41 -16.18 -12.57
CA GLN A 47 23.69 -14.88 -13.16
C GLN A 47 22.92 -14.78 -14.46
N LYS A 48 22.13 -13.72 -14.60
CA LYS A 48 21.33 -13.43 -15.79
C LYS A 48 22.03 -12.43 -16.69
N ASP A 49 21.73 -12.45 -17.97
CA ASP A 49 22.21 -11.45 -18.92
C ASP A 49 21.60 -10.07 -18.62
N MET A 50 22.21 -9.00 -19.09
CA MET A 50 21.72 -7.61 -18.93
C MET A 50 20.30 -7.42 -19.49
N LEU A 51 19.86 -8.26 -20.41
CA LEU A 51 18.49 -8.28 -20.94
C LEU A 51 17.52 -9.19 -20.13
N GLY A 52 18.00 -9.85 -19.06
CA GLY A 52 17.20 -10.46 -18.00
C GLY A 52 16.49 -11.78 -18.26
N ALA A 53 16.54 -12.32 -19.45
CA ALA A 53 15.73 -13.47 -19.82
C ALA A 53 16.44 -14.85 -19.69
N THR A 54 17.75 -14.91 -19.91
CA THR A 54 18.48 -16.17 -19.95
C THR A 54 19.58 -16.24 -18.89
N PRO A 55 19.69 -17.35 -18.12
CA PRO A 55 20.83 -17.57 -17.24
C PRO A 55 22.12 -17.69 -18.04
N VAL A 56 23.08 -16.82 -17.77
CA VAL A 56 24.43 -16.88 -18.38
C VAL A 56 25.34 -17.83 -17.59
N ALA A 57 25.11 -17.94 -16.28
CA ALA A 57 25.82 -18.89 -15.43
C ALA A 57 24.90 -19.37 -14.30
N GLN A 58 25.11 -20.65 -13.92
CA GLN A 58 24.38 -21.27 -12.84
C GLN A 58 25.31 -22.22 -12.07
N ALA A 59 25.22 -22.21 -10.75
CA ALA A 59 26.00 -23.08 -9.90
C ALA A 59 25.24 -23.50 -8.65
N SER A 60 25.40 -24.76 -8.24
CA SER A 60 24.95 -25.22 -6.93
C SER A 60 25.91 -24.72 -5.86
N ALA A 61 25.40 -24.14 -4.80
CA ALA A 61 26.15 -23.65 -3.66
C ALA A 61 25.71 -24.35 -2.37
N LYS A 62 26.65 -24.64 -1.50
CA LYS A 62 26.43 -25.32 -0.23
C LYS A 62 27.09 -24.52 0.89
N CYS A 63 26.40 -24.33 1.98
CA CYS A 63 26.96 -23.80 3.21
C CYS A 63 26.80 -24.83 4.33
N TRP A 64 27.92 -25.26 4.90
CA TRP A 64 27.92 -26.29 5.93
C TRP A 64 27.37 -25.74 7.26
N ARG A 65 26.74 -26.57 8.08
CA ARG A 65 26.10 -26.19 9.34
C ARG A 65 26.99 -25.33 10.25
N SER A 66 28.28 -25.65 10.34
CA SER A 66 29.22 -24.89 11.17
C SER A 66 29.43 -23.43 10.73
N GLN A 67 29.21 -23.15 9.45
CA GLN A 67 29.37 -21.82 8.87
C GLN A 67 28.02 -21.15 8.63
N TRP A 68 26.99 -21.92 8.29
CA TRP A 68 25.66 -21.39 7.96
C TRP A 68 25.02 -20.64 9.13
N MET A 69 25.03 -21.23 10.32
CA MET A 69 24.40 -20.60 11.50
C MET A 69 24.94 -19.19 11.79
N PRO A 70 26.27 -18.97 11.88
CA PRO A 70 26.81 -17.62 12.10
C PRO A 70 26.59 -16.69 10.89
N VAL A 71 26.69 -17.19 9.65
CA VAL A 71 26.47 -16.39 8.44
C VAL A 71 25.02 -15.93 8.33
N ALA A 72 24.06 -16.84 8.52
CA ALA A 72 22.64 -16.52 8.49
C ALA A 72 22.26 -15.51 9.60
N ALA A 73 22.78 -15.72 10.82
CA ALA A 73 22.54 -14.79 11.93
C ALA A 73 23.15 -13.40 11.70
N LYS A 74 24.37 -13.34 11.15
CA LYS A 74 25.03 -12.08 10.76
C LYS A 74 24.23 -11.37 9.68
N PHE A 75 23.85 -12.09 8.63
CA PHE A 75 23.08 -11.57 7.51
C PHE A 75 21.74 -11.00 7.96
N GLN A 76 20.96 -11.80 8.69
CA GLN A 76 19.63 -11.38 9.17
C GLN A 76 19.69 -10.20 10.14
N ARG A 77 20.73 -10.10 10.98
CA ARG A 77 20.91 -8.97 11.90
C ARG A 77 21.14 -7.65 11.15
N VAL A 78 21.86 -7.69 10.04
CA VAL A 78 22.25 -6.48 9.28
C VAL A 78 21.18 -6.11 8.26
N THR A 79 20.66 -7.10 7.51
CA THR A 79 19.68 -6.86 6.43
C THR A 79 18.22 -6.82 6.91
N GLY A 80 17.95 -7.31 8.15
CA GLY A 80 16.60 -7.45 8.69
C GLY A 80 15.82 -8.66 8.16
N SER A 81 16.34 -9.38 7.17
CA SER A 81 15.66 -10.52 6.53
C SER A 81 16.62 -11.69 6.33
N PRO A 82 16.12 -12.96 6.29
CA PRO A 82 16.93 -14.11 5.95
C PRO A 82 17.35 -14.07 4.48
N VAL A 83 18.37 -14.84 4.13
CA VAL A 83 18.75 -15.05 2.72
C VAL A 83 17.57 -15.73 2.02
N SER A 84 17.04 -15.10 0.99
CA SER A 84 15.84 -15.56 0.26
C SER A 84 16.08 -15.60 -1.26
N PRO A 85 15.32 -16.40 -1.98
CA PRO A 85 15.38 -16.40 -3.44
C PRO A 85 15.18 -15.00 -4.00
N GLY A 86 15.89 -14.69 -5.08
CA GLY A 86 15.85 -13.40 -5.75
C GLY A 86 16.77 -12.33 -5.18
N MET A 87 17.44 -12.58 -4.07
CA MET A 87 18.45 -11.66 -3.55
C MET A 87 19.72 -11.70 -4.37
N HIS A 88 20.28 -10.51 -4.66
CA HIS A 88 21.68 -10.41 -5.12
C HIS A 88 22.60 -10.37 -3.91
N ILE A 89 23.52 -11.31 -3.86
CA ILE A 89 24.47 -11.47 -2.77
C ILE A 89 25.91 -11.46 -3.28
N LEU A 90 26.79 -11.00 -2.44
CA LEU A 90 28.24 -11.20 -2.59
C LEU A 90 28.65 -12.31 -1.62
N ALA A 91 28.87 -13.50 -2.16
CA ALA A 91 29.21 -14.70 -1.39
C ALA A 91 30.69 -15.03 -1.50
N ARG A 92 31.30 -15.33 -0.37
CA ARG A 92 32.66 -15.85 -0.33
C ARG A 92 32.62 -17.36 -0.49
N VAL A 93 33.14 -17.86 -1.62
CA VAL A 93 33.00 -19.25 -2.02
C VAL A 93 34.37 -19.90 -2.29
N LYS A 94 34.43 -21.19 -2.04
CA LYS A 94 35.51 -22.08 -2.52
C LYS A 94 34.94 -22.96 -3.62
N VAL A 95 35.66 -23.11 -4.69
CA VAL A 95 35.29 -24.00 -5.80
C VAL A 95 35.57 -25.44 -5.45
N GLU A 96 34.59 -26.33 -5.64
CA GLU A 96 34.75 -27.77 -5.41
C GLU A 96 34.14 -28.56 -6.59
N PHE A 97 34.88 -29.56 -7.01
CA PHE A 97 34.34 -30.57 -7.95
C PHE A 97 34.39 -31.95 -7.28
N HIS A 98 33.25 -32.54 -7.06
CA HIS A 98 33.12 -33.86 -6.47
C HIS A 98 32.85 -34.90 -7.57
N PRO A 99 33.56 -36.04 -7.63
CA PRO A 99 33.38 -37.04 -8.68
C PRO A 99 31.94 -37.51 -8.88
N THR A 100 31.15 -37.58 -7.81
CA THR A 100 29.77 -38.04 -7.84
C THR A 100 28.75 -36.89 -8.01
N TYR A 101 29.02 -35.71 -7.43
CA TYR A 101 28.07 -34.61 -7.35
C TYR A 101 28.38 -33.47 -8.31
N GLY A 102 29.50 -33.53 -9.01
CA GLY A 102 29.91 -32.52 -9.98
C GLY A 102 30.40 -31.23 -9.36
N PHE A 103 30.26 -30.14 -10.10
CA PHE A 103 30.68 -28.79 -9.73
C PHE A 103 29.76 -28.18 -8.66
N SER A 104 30.35 -27.62 -7.64
CA SER A 104 29.61 -26.89 -6.60
C SER A 104 30.49 -25.85 -5.93
N LEU A 105 29.87 -24.84 -5.32
CA LEU A 105 30.52 -23.79 -4.55
C LEU A 105 30.28 -24.04 -3.05
N ILE A 106 31.35 -23.98 -2.27
CA ILE A 106 31.24 -24.04 -0.81
C ILE A 106 31.25 -22.60 -0.27
N VAL A 107 30.12 -22.16 0.24
CA VAL A 107 29.94 -20.81 0.81
C VAL A 107 30.53 -20.76 2.21
N SER A 108 31.42 -19.82 2.45
CA SER A 108 32.04 -19.58 3.75
C SER A 108 31.57 -18.31 4.43
N ASP A 109 31.16 -17.30 3.68
CA ASP A 109 30.57 -16.04 4.19
C ASP A 109 29.68 -15.39 3.13
N ILE A 110 28.80 -14.49 3.56
CA ILE A 110 27.97 -13.65 2.69
C ILE A 110 28.09 -12.22 3.22
N ASP A 111 28.35 -11.26 2.33
CA ASP A 111 28.42 -9.84 2.69
C ASP A 111 27.03 -9.19 2.74
N PRO A 112 26.51 -8.87 3.92
CA PRO A 112 25.21 -8.24 4.02
C PRO A 112 25.21 -6.76 3.58
N VAL A 113 26.36 -6.07 3.64
CA VAL A 113 26.45 -4.65 3.26
C VAL A 113 26.30 -4.50 1.75
N TYR A 114 26.90 -5.40 0.98
CA TYR A 114 26.72 -5.45 -0.46
C TYR A 114 25.22 -5.63 -0.83
N THR A 115 24.56 -6.60 -0.20
CA THR A 115 23.14 -6.87 -0.44
C THR A 115 22.28 -5.65 -0.12
N MET A 116 22.52 -4.98 1.00
CA MET A 116 21.80 -3.73 1.35
C MET A 116 22.05 -2.61 0.33
N GLY A 117 23.29 -2.47 -0.14
CA GLY A 117 23.61 -1.50 -1.19
C GLY A 117 22.85 -1.74 -2.49
N GLU A 118 22.79 -2.99 -2.92
CA GLU A 118 22.03 -3.40 -4.11
C GLU A 118 20.50 -3.21 -3.94
N MET A 119 19.99 -3.52 -2.76
CA MET A 119 18.58 -3.26 -2.44
C MET A 119 18.26 -1.76 -2.49
N ALA A 120 19.10 -0.93 -1.89
CA ALA A 120 18.93 0.53 -1.90
C ALA A 120 19.03 1.11 -3.32
N ARG A 121 19.99 0.66 -4.12
CA ARG A 121 20.15 1.06 -5.52
C ARG A 121 18.90 0.72 -6.32
N ARG A 122 18.42 -0.50 -6.24
CA ARG A 122 17.24 -0.99 -6.94
C ARG A 122 15.98 -0.25 -6.56
N ARG A 123 15.82 0.07 -5.28
CA ARG A 123 14.75 0.93 -4.78
C ARG A 123 14.75 2.29 -5.47
N GLN A 124 15.91 2.92 -5.57
CA GLN A 124 16.04 4.20 -6.25
C GLN A 124 15.73 4.10 -7.75
N GLU A 125 16.16 3.02 -8.40
CA GLU A 125 15.85 2.76 -9.81
C GLU A 125 14.34 2.63 -10.04
N ILE A 126 13.63 1.89 -9.19
CA ILE A 126 12.16 1.76 -9.28
C ILE A 126 11.46 3.10 -9.03
N ILE A 127 11.89 3.86 -8.02
CA ILE A 127 11.31 5.19 -7.77
C ILE A 127 11.53 6.10 -8.97
N GLN A 128 12.74 6.08 -9.55
CA GLN A 128 13.06 6.90 -10.70
C GLN A 128 12.20 6.51 -11.90
N GLN A 129 12.07 5.22 -12.17
CA GLN A 129 11.24 4.71 -13.26
C GLN A 129 9.77 5.14 -13.09
N LEU A 130 9.18 4.98 -11.90
CA LEU A 130 7.81 5.43 -11.60
C LEU A 130 7.62 6.95 -11.80
N LYS A 131 8.67 7.73 -11.52
CA LYS A 131 8.66 9.18 -11.76
C LYS A 131 8.79 9.52 -13.24
N ASP A 132 9.65 8.83 -13.96
CA ASP A 132 9.85 9.03 -15.40
C ASP A 132 8.58 8.66 -16.20
N GLU A 133 7.85 7.66 -15.72
CA GLU A 133 6.54 7.26 -16.24
C GLU A 133 5.40 8.21 -15.80
N GLY A 134 5.68 9.13 -14.88
CA GLY A 134 4.70 10.10 -14.38
C GLY A 134 3.61 9.51 -13.48
N VAL A 135 3.81 8.28 -12.98
CA VAL A 135 2.79 7.55 -12.21
C VAL A 135 2.97 7.66 -10.68
N PHE A 136 4.12 8.15 -10.23
CA PHE A 136 4.52 8.14 -8.82
C PHE A 136 3.57 8.90 -7.89
N ASP A 137 3.02 10.03 -8.32
CA ASP A 137 2.20 10.91 -7.48
C ASP A 137 0.68 10.82 -7.76
N LEU A 138 0.26 10.00 -8.70
CA LEU A 138 -1.13 9.99 -9.17
C LEU A 138 -2.14 9.54 -8.12
N GLN A 139 -1.78 8.61 -7.24
CA GLN A 139 -2.63 8.25 -6.10
C GLN A 139 -2.77 9.41 -5.08
N ARG A 140 -1.81 10.32 -5.02
CA ARG A 140 -1.88 11.50 -4.14
C ARG A 140 -2.82 12.58 -4.68
N GLU A 141 -3.04 12.60 -5.98
CA GLU A 141 -4.03 13.47 -6.62
C GLU A 141 -5.46 13.01 -6.30
N LEU A 142 -5.62 11.73 -5.93
CA LEU A 142 -6.90 11.20 -5.45
C LEU A 142 -7.17 11.66 -4.04
N SER A 143 -8.32 12.27 -3.82
CA SER A 143 -8.79 12.53 -2.47
C SER A 143 -9.73 11.42 -2.00
N LEU A 144 -9.57 10.99 -0.76
CA LEU A 144 -10.52 10.08 -0.13
C LEU A 144 -11.92 10.69 -0.14
N PRO A 145 -12.95 9.91 -0.48
CA PRO A 145 -14.35 10.31 -0.34
C PRO A 145 -14.67 10.92 1.01
N LEU A 146 -15.59 11.90 1.03
CA LEU A 146 -16.12 12.42 2.29
C LEU A 146 -16.87 11.33 3.07
N PHE A 147 -17.64 10.53 2.36
CA PHE A 147 -18.37 9.37 2.88
C PHE A 147 -17.67 8.10 2.41
N CYS A 148 -16.63 7.70 3.12
CA CYS A 148 -15.87 6.49 2.83
C CYS A 148 -16.38 5.36 3.75
N GLN A 149 -17.45 4.69 3.32
CA GLN A 149 -18.11 3.64 4.11
C GLN A 149 -17.98 2.25 3.51
N ARG A 150 -17.86 2.12 2.19
CA ARG A 150 -17.68 0.84 1.49
C ARG A 150 -16.20 0.61 1.23
N ILE A 151 -15.61 -0.31 1.97
CA ILE A 151 -14.16 -0.47 2.04
C ILE A 151 -13.77 -1.85 1.52
N ALA A 152 -12.94 -1.89 0.47
CA ALA A 152 -12.28 -3.10 0.06
C ALA A 152 -10.98 -3.27 0.88
N VAL A 153 -10.89 -4.33 1.66
CA VAL A 153 -9.70 -4.60 2.49
C VAL A 153 -8.89 -5.74 1.89
N ILE A 154 -7.63 -5.50 1.62
CA ILE A 154 -6.66 -6.52 1.21
C ILE A 154 -5.82 -6.90 2.43
N SER A 155 -6.00 -8.11 2.92
CA SER A 155 -5.30 -8.62 4.10
C SER A 155 -5.33 -10.15 4.15
N SER A 156 -4.58 -10.73 5.09
CA SER A 156 -4.74 -12.13 5.42
C SER A 156 -5.94 -12.30 6.37
N PRO A 157 -6.84 -13.27 6.11
CA PRO A 157 -8.00 -13.54 6.98
C PRO A 157 -7.62 -13.84 8.44
N ALA A 158 -6.45 -14.45 8.64
CA ALA A 158 -5.93 -14.81 9.97
C ALA A 158 -5.09 -13.70 10.62
N ALA A 159 -4.94 -12.54 9.98
CA ALA A 159 -4.11 -11.45 10.49
C ALA A 159 -4.81 -10.76 11.67
N ALA A 160 -4.14 -10.70 12.82
CA ALA A 160 -4.64 -9.96 13.98
C ALA A 160 -4.99 -8.49 13.63
N GLY A 161 -4.16 -7.84 12.81
CA GLY A 161 -4.41 -6.47 12.38
C GLY A 161 -5.69 -6.28 11.57
N TYR A 162 -6.16 -7.29 10.84
CA TYR A 162 -7.46 -7.25 10.18
C TYR A 162 -8.60 -7.29 11.21
N GLY A 163 -8.49 -8.19 12.19
CA GLY A 163 -9.46 -8.24 13.30
C GLY A 163 -9.52 -6.94 14.09
N ASP A 164 -8.36 -6.35 14.40
CA ASP A 164 -8.28 -5.06 15.11
C ASP A 164 -8.89 -3.92 14.29
N PHE A 165 -8.66 -3.90 12.98
CA PHE A 165 -9.26 -2.93 12.04
C PHE A 165 -10.78 -3.03 12.03
N CYS A 166 -11.35 -4.22 11.84
CA CYS A 166 -12.79 -4.44 11.82
C CYS A 166 -13.42 -4.10 13.18
N ASN A 167 -12.82 -4.57 14.28
CA ASN A 167 -13.30 -4.29 15.62
C ASN A 167 -13.36 -2.77 15.91
N GLN A 168 -12.37 -2.01 15.48
CA GLN A 168 -12.35 -0.56 15.67
C GLN A 168 -13.41 0.15 14.81
N LEU A 169 -13.68 -0.33 13.59
CA LEU A 169 -14.74 0.21 12.75
C LEU A 169 -16.14 -0.14 13.29
N GLU A 170 -16.34 -1.35 13.80
CA GLU A 170 -17.62 -1.78 14.36
C GLU A 170 -17.93 -1.09 15.70
N ASN A 171 -16.92 -0.92 16.56
CA ASN A 171 -17.07 -0.35 17.90
C ASN A 171 -16.67 1.14 17.94
N ASN A 172 -16.99 1.92 16.90
CA ASN A 172 -16.70 3.35 16.90
C ASN A 172 -17.69 4.13 17.78
N GLU A 173 -17.19 5.15 18.47
CA GLU A 173 -17.98 5.99 19.40
C GLU A 173 -19.14 6.77 18.75
N TYR A 174 -19.10 6.95 17.42
CA TYR A 174 -20.13 7.70 16.66
C TYR A 174 -21.25 6.83 16.13
N GLY A 175 -21.14 5.49 16.23
CA GLY A 175 -22.12 4.56 15.67
C GLY A 175 -22.16 4.55 14.15
N PHE A 176 -21.07 4.94 13.48
CA PHE A 176 -20.99 4.86 12.01
C PHE A 176 -20.97 3.41 11.55
N HIS A 177 -21.68 3.14 10.49
CA HIS A 177 -21.69 1.84 9.84
C HIS A 177 -20.70 1.83 8.66
N PHE A 178 -19.85 0.81 8.59
CA PHE A 178 -18.91 0.56 7.51
C PHE A 178 -19.19 -0.82 6.90
N ASP A 179 -19.24 -0.86 5.58
CA ASP A 179 -19.33 -2.10 4.81
C ASP A 179 -17.91 -2.52 4.39
N VAL A 180 -17.41 -3.58 5.03
CA VAL A 180 -16.04 -4.05 4.84
C VAL A 180 -16.05 -5.37 4.09
N THR A 181 -15.50 -5.36 2.88
CA THR A 181 -15.31 -6.57 2.08
C THR A 181 -13.85 -6.99 2.09
N LEU A 182 -13.56 -8.20 2.58
CA LEU A 182 -12.21 -8.76 2.59
C LEU A 182 -11.85 -9.41 1.26
N PHE A 183 -10.74 -9.01 0.70
CA PHE A 183 -10.05 -9.66 -0.41
C PHE A 183 -8.81 -10.37 0.15
N PRO A 184 -8.83 -11.71 0.27
CA PRO A 184 -7.76 -12.42 0.95
C PRO A 184 -6.47 -12.41 0.14
N ALA A 185 -5.36 -12.05 0.79
CA ALA A 185 -4.03 -12.07 0.22
C ALA A 185 -3.00 -12.55 1.23
N VAL A 186 -1.92 -13.15 0.72
CA VAL A 186 -0.76 -13.53 1.53
C VAL A 186 0.07 -12.28 1.79
N MET A 187 0.32 -12.00 3.07
CA MET A 187 0.94 -10.74 3.51
C MET A 187 2.41 -10.88 3.91
N GLN A 188 3.04 -12.03 3.61
CA GLN A 188 4.45 -12.31 3.92
C GLN A 188 5.05 -13.28 2.90
N GLY A 189 6.37 -13.13 2.60
CA GLY A 189 7.11 -14.01 1.69
C GLY A 189 6.90 -13.67 0.20
N GLU A 190 7.38 -14.56 -0.66
CA GLU A 190 7.45 -14.35 -2.12
C GLU A 190 6.08 -14.25 -2.83
N GLN A 191 5.00 -14.69 -2.19
CA GLN A 191 3.68 -14.72 -2.81
C GLN A 191 2.87 -13.42 -2.62
N VAL A 192 3.40 -12.46 -1.87
CA VAL A 192 2.70 -11.20 -1.57
C VAL A 192 2.35 -10.44 -2.84
N GLU A 193 3.31 -10.19 -3.71
CA GLU A 193 3.07 -9.48 -4.98
C GLU A 193 1.93 -10.10 -5.76
N ARG A 194 2.01 -11.41 -6.00
CA ARG A 194 1.02 -12.13 -6.79
C ARG A 194 -0.38 -12.05 -6.17
N THR A 195 -0.50 -12.38 -4.87
CA THR A 195 -1.82 -12.51 -4.25
C THR A 195 -2.51 -11.16 -4.04
N VAL A 196 -1.77 -10.08 -3.83
CA VAL A 196 -2.36 -8.75 -3.70
C VAL A 196 -2.76 -8.19 -5.07
N CYS A 197 -2.01 -8.48 -6.10
CA CYS A 197 -2.45 -8.15 -7.45
C CYS A 197 -3.71 -8.93 -7.85
N ASP A 198 -3.79 -10.25 -7.51
CA ASP A 198 -4.99 -11.04 -7.71
C ASP A 198 -6.20 -10.43 -6.96
N ALA A 199 -5.98 -9.91 -5.75
CA ALA A 199 -7.00 -9.22 -4.98
C ALA A 199 -7.42 -7.89 -5.62
N LEU A 200 -6.48 -7.09 -6.11
CA LEU A 200 -6.78 -5.84 -6.80
C LEU A 200 -7.53 -6.06 -8.12
N ASP A 201 -7.14 -7.07 -8.88
CA ASP A 201 -7.89 -7.50 -10.07
C ASP A 201 -9.33 -7.90 -9.73
N SER A 202 -9.51 -8.60 -8.60
CA SER A 202 -10.83 -9.01 -8.14
C SER A 202 -11.69 -7.81 -7.74
N ILE A 203 -11.10 -6.84 -7.06
CA ILE A 203 -11.76 -5.57 -6.73
C ILE A 203 -12.13 -4.84 -8.03
N TYR A 204 -11.19 -4.75 -8.97
CA TYR A 204 -11.44 -4.08 -10.24
C TYR A 204 -12.57 -4.74 -11.05
N LYS A 205 -12.60 -6.08 -11.11
CA LYS A 205 -13.69 -6.82 -11.74
C LYS A 205 -15.04 -6.53 -11.08
N SER A 206 -15.08 -6.54 -9.74
CA SER A 206 -16.30 -6.24 -8.99
C SER A 206 -16.83 -4.83 -9.30
N ILE A 207 -15.94 -3.88 -9.59
CA ILE A 207 -16.30 -2.50 -9.96
C ILE A 207 -16.75 -2.45 -11.44
N SER A 208 -16.06 -3.18 -12.34
CA SER A 208 -16.36 -3.15 -13.79
C SER A 208 -17.64 -3.92 -14.16
N GLU A 209 -17.99 -4.94 -13.39
CA GLU A 209 -19.18 -5.78 -13.61
C GLU A 209 -20.44 -5.20 -12.97
N ALA A 210 -20.30 -4.14 -12.16
CA ALA A 210 -21.44 -3.48 -11.56
C ALA A 210 -22.29 -2.78 -12.64
N PRO A 211 -23.61 -3.06 -12.71
CA PRO A 211 -24.49 -2.37 -13.66
C PRO A 211 -24.52 -0.87 -13.31
N GLU A 212 -24.43 0.00 -14.33
CA GLU A 212 -24.40 1.48 -14.20
C GLU A 212 -25.56 2.07 -13.37
N SER A 213 -26.56 1.26 -13.04
CA SER A 213 -27.77 1.67 -12.30
C SER A 213 -27.79 1.26 -10.82
N SER A 214 -26.78 0.57 -10.29
CA SER A 214 -26.78 0.15 -8.89
C SER A 214 -25.62 0.77 -8.12
N ASP A 215 -25.93 1.70 -7.22
CA ASP A 215 -25.01 2.26 -6.20
C ASP A 215 -24.41 1.19 -5.24
N ALA A 216 -24.86 -0.06 -5.37
CA ALA A 216 -24.66 -1.10 -4.35
C ALA A 216 -23.29 -1.83 -4.41
N THR A 217 -22.51 -1.66 -5.48
CA THR A 217 -21.30 -2.47 -5.72
C THR A 217 -20.00 -1.69 -5.87
N CYS A 218 -20.02 -0.38 -5.75
CA CYS A 218 -18.81 0.44 -5.82
C CYS A 218 -18.15 0.57 -4.44
N PHE A 219 -16.84 0.34 -4.37
CA PHE A 219 -16.04 0.63 -3.19
C PHE A 219 -15.63 2.10 -3.20
N ASP A 220 -15.49 2.69 -2.02
CA ASP A 220 -15.07 4.08 -1.85
C ASP A 220 -13.55 4.21 -1.72
N CYS A 221 -12.89 3.18 -1.18
CA CYS A 221 -11.44 3.10 -1.08
C CYS A 221 -10.96 1.65 -0.94
N VAL A 222 -9.67 1.44 -1.17
CA VAL A 222 -8.97 0.19 -0.87
C VAL A 222 -8.06 0.40 0.33
N VAL A 223 -8.09 -0.53 1.27
CA VAL A 223 -7.22 -0.53 2.45
C VAL A 223 -6.35 -1.77 2.42
N ILE A 224 -5.05 -1.59 2.37
CA ILE A 224 -4.08 -2.68 2.40
C ILE A 224 -3.42 -2.69 3.76
N ILE A 225 -3.74 -3.70 4.56
CA ILE A 225 -3.28 -3.81 5.94
C ILE A 225 -2.60 -5.15 6.19
N ARG A 226 -1.59 -5.10 7.04
CA ARG A 226 -0.84 -6.26 7.47
C ARG A 226 -1.07 -6.51 8.95
N GLY A 227 -1.12 -7.78 9.34
CA GLY A 227 -1.12 -8.17 10.75
C GLY A 227 0.25 -7.96 11.40
N GLY A 228 0.28 -7.68 12.70
CA GLY A 228 1.50 -7.61 13.49
C GLY A 228 2.23 -8.97 13.50
N GLY A 229 3.51 -8.98 13.21
CA GLY A 229 4.44 -10.11 13.29
C GLY A 229 5.86 -9.59 13.47
N ALA A 230 6.75 -10.42 14.07
CA ALA A 230 8.16 -10.07 14.27
C ALA A 230 8.82 -9.58 12.97
N VAL A 231 9.86 -8.74 13.11
CA VAL A 231 10.64 -8.08 12.06
C VAL A 231 10.38 -8.67 10.68
N ALA A 232 9.43 -8.10 9.99
CA ALA A 232 8.86 -8.77 8.86
C ALA A 232 9.59 -8.36 7.62
N ASP A 233 9.89 -9.34 6.83
CA ASP A 233 10.34 -9.17 5.46
C ASP A 233 9.38 -8.25 4.70
N MET A 234 9.82 -7.00 4.50
CA MET A 234 9.08 -5.98 3.74
C MET A 234 9.43 -6.04 2.26
N SER A 235 10.40 -6.88 1.88
CA SER A 235 10.92 -6.99 0.52
C SER A 235 9.83 -7.34 -0.51
N GLY A 236 8.80 -8.07 -0.06
CA GLY A 236 7.63 -8.40 -0.86
C GLY A 236 6.77 -7.20 -1.30
N PHE A 237 6.95 -6.02 -0.69
CA PHE A 237 6.17 -4.82 -1.01
C PHE A 237 6.94 -3.82 -1.88
N ASP A 238 8.23 -4.06 -2.10
CA ASP A 238 9.12 -3.14 -2.80
C ASP A 238 9.38 -3.57 -4.25
N THR A 239 8.33 -3.81 -5.02
CA THR A 239 8.46 -4.27 -6.40
C THR A 239 7.84 -3.28 -7.39
N LEU A 240 8.46 -3.09 -8.56
CA LEU A 240 8.00 -2.16 -9.58
C LEU A 240 6.55 -2.45 -9.98
N ARG A 241 6.26 -3.71 -10.30
CA ARG A 241 4.94 -4.15 -10.74
C ARG A 241 3.83 -3.86 -9.74
N LEU A 242 4.11 -4.05 -8.43
CA LEU A 242 3.16 -3.76 -7.37
C LEU A 242 2.95 -2.26 -7.21
N ALA A 243 4.03 -1.45 -7.27
CA ALA A 243 3.96 0.00 -7.20
C ALA A 243 3.20 0.60 -8.39
N GLU A 244 3.45 0.10 -9.62
CA GLU A 244 2.71 0.52 -10.81
C GLU A 244 1.22 0.19 -10.71
N ASN A 245 0.85 -0.99 -10.22
CA ASN A 245 -0.56 -1.38 -10.05
C ASN A 245 -1.29 -0.53 -9.02
N VAL A 246 -0.64 -0.15 -7.92
CA VAL A 246 -1.24 0.75 -6.94
C VAL A 246 -1.29 2.18 -7.45
N ALA A 247 -0.21 2.67 -8.07
CA ALA A 247 -0.16 4.02 -8.61
C ALA A 247 -1.29 4.28 -9.63
N ASN A 248 -1.60 3.27 -10.44
CA ASN A 248 -2.63 3.35 -11.47
C ASN A 248 -4.01 2.81 -11.03
N PHE A 249 -4.19 2.44 -9.74
CA PHE A 249 -5.48 1.95 -9.28
C PHE A 249 -6.49 3.08 -9.19
N PRO A 250 -7.70 2.90 -9.74
CA PRO A 250 -8.73 3.94 -9.84
C PRO A 250 -9.36 4.37 -8.50
N LEU A 251 -9.27 3.60 -7.38
CA LEU A 251 -9.72 4.01 -6.03
C LEU A 251 -8.56 4.51 -5.20
N PRO A 252 -8.78 5.45 -4.28
CA PRO A 252 -7.76 5.83 -3.33
C PRO A 252 -7.35 4.61 -2.49
N VAL A 253 -6.05 4.35 -2.47
CA VAL A 253 -5.47 3.25 -1.70
C VAL A 253 -4.86 3.78 -0.42
N ILE A 254 -5.27 3.18 0.70
CA ILE A 254 -4.71 3.43 2.04
C ILE A 254 -3.83 2.23 2.40
N THR A 255 -2.62 2.49 2.89
CA THR A 255 -1.73 1.43 3.36
C THR A 255 -1.50 1.53 4.85
N GLY A 256 -1.60 0.41 5.53
CA GLY A 256 -1.29 0.25 6.96
C GLY A 256 -0.33 -0.92 7.19
N ILE A 257 0.88 -0.83 6.60
CA ILE A 257 1.80 -1.96 6.48
C ILE A 257 3.05 -1.78 7.33
N GLY A 258 3.59 -0.56 7.37
CA GLY A 258 4.93 -0.27 7.87
C GLY A 258 4.97 0.49 9.19
N HIS A 259 6.13 0.42 9.84
CA HIS A 259 6.51 1.26 10.99
C HIS A 259 7.29 2.49 10.53
N ASP A 260 7.45 3.49 11.41
CA ASP A 260 8.13 4.78 11.15
C ASP A 260 9.54 4.70 10.54
N ARG A 261 10.20 3.55 10.60
CA ARG A 261 11.59 3.37 10.15
C ARG A 261 11.73 2.66 8.80
N ASP A 262 10.69 1.97 8.35
CA ASP A 262 10.73 1.14 7.14
C ASP A 262 9.53 1.48 6.24
N GLU A 263 9.67 2.56 5.49
CA GLU A 263 8.67 3.00 4.53
C GLU A 263 8.80 2.19 3.24
N SER A 264 7.77 1.52 2.76
CA SER A 264 7.80 0.76 1.50
C SER A 264 7.56 1.64 0.27
N ILE A 265 7.99 1.23 -0.94
CA ILE A 265 7.64 1.93 -2.19
C ILE A 265 6.11 2.02 -2.30
N LEU A 266 5.42 0.97 -1.84
CA LEU A 266 3.96 0.95 -1.80
C LEU A 266 3.38 2.09 -0.96
N ASP A 267 3.98 2.38 0.21
CA ASP A 267 3.61 3.51 1.05
C ASP A 267 3.92 4.86 0.41
N MET A 268 4.91 4.92 -0.49
CA MET A 268 5.23 6.16 -1.21
C MET A 268 4.25 6.47 -2.33
N VAL A 269 3.75 5.46 -3.03
CA VAL A 269 2.81 5.65 -4.15
C VAL A 269 1.35 5.62 -3.75
N SER A 270 0.99 5.22 -2.51
CA SER A 270 -0.41 5.18 -2.08
C SER A 270 -0.99 6.57 -1.81
N CYS A 271 -2.32 6.68 -1.87
CA CYS A 271 -3.04 7.90 -1.55
C CYS A 271 -2.79 8.37 -0.11
N ARG A 272 -2.80 7.43 0.83
CA ARG A 272 -2.51 7.69 2.27
C ARG A 272 -1.80 6.50 2.89
N LYS A 273 -0.71 6.77 3.59
CA LYS A 273 -0.05 5.80 4.46
C LYS A 273 -0.44 6.03 5.91
N VAL A 274 -0.61 4.95 6.64
CA VAL A 274 -0.79 4.95 8.09
C VAL A 274 0.12 3.90 8.72
N LYS A 275 0.41 4.07 10.01
CA LYS A 275 1.38 3.22 10.72
C LYS A 275 0.86 1.83 11.07
N THR A 276 -0.46 1.70 11.29
CA THR A 276 -1.07 0.47 11.79
C THR A 276 -2.46 0.29 11.15
N PRO A 277 -2.99 -0.94 11.14
CA PRO A 277 -4.37 -1.20 10.76
C PRO A 277 -5.39 -0.39 11.56
N THR A 278 -5.16 -0.24 12.85
CA THR A 278 -6.01 0.59 13.72
C THR A 278 -5.95 2.07 13.36
N ALA A 279 -4.79 2.58 12.94
CA ALA A 279 -4.67 3.95 12.43
C ALA A 279 -5.42 4.14 11.11
N ALA A 280 -5.55 3.09 10.27
CA ALA A 280 -6.38 3.14 9.06
C ALA A 280 -7.87 3.25 9.41
N ALA A 281 -8.34 2.46 10.38
CA ALA A 281 -9.71 2.56 10.89
C ALA A 281 -9.99 3.95 11.49
N ALA A 282 -9.08 4.45 12.32
CA ALA A 282 -9.20 5.77 12.93
C ALA A 282 -9.27 6.89 11.87
N LEU A 283 -8.46 6.81 10.79
CA LEU A 283 -8.50 7.76 9.69
C LEU A 283 -9.89 7.83 9.03
N LEU A 284 -10.52 6.67 8.80
CA LEU A 284 -11.84 6.57 8.18
C LEU A 284 -12.93 7.10 9.10
N ILE A 285 -12.87 6.75 10.38
CA ILE A 285 -13.80 7.25 11.42
C ILE A 285 -13.68 8.77 11.57
N ASP A 286 -12.46 9.30 11.70
CA ASP A 286 -12.20 10.74 11.84
C ASP A 286 -12.72 11.54 10.65
N ARG A 287 -12.67 10.95 9.46
CA ARG A 287 -13.19 11.60 8.26
C ARG A 287 -14.70 11.79 8.32
N LEU A 288 -15.45 10.75 8.68
CA LEU A 288 -16.90 10.83 8.89
C LEU A 288 -17.24 11.72 10.08
N ALA A 289 -16.51 11.63 11.18
CA ALA A 289 -16.68 12.49 12.35
C ALA A 289 -16.47 13.97 12.02
N THR A 290 -15.53 14.27 11.11
CA THR A 290 -15.33 15.64 10.63
C THR A 290 -16.53 16.16 9.83
N VAL A 291 -17.16 15.31 9.04
CA VAL A 291 -18.40 15.68 8.32
C VAL A 291 -19.54 15.88 9.30
N LEU A 292 -19.71 14.97 10.26
CA LEU A 292 -20.73 15.09 11.30
C LEU A 292 -20.58 16.40 12.08
N ARG A 293 -19.37 16.70 12.56
CA ARG A 293 -19.07 17.98 13.26
C ARG A 293 -19.42 19.18 12.40
N ARG A 294 -19.12 19.18 11.11
CA ARG A 294 -19.48 20.29 10.20
C ARG A 294 -20.99 20.46 10.09
N ILE A 295 -21.74 19.35 10.07
CA ILE A 295 -23.21 19.39 10.06
C ILE A 295 -23.74 19.92 11.38
N GLU A 296 -23.22 19.46 12.51
CA GLU A 296 -23.61 19.92 13.86
C GLU A 296 -23.27 21.41 14.07
N ASP A 297 -22.09 21.85 13.63
CA ASP A 297 -21.67 23.25 13.66
C ASP A 297 -22.60 24.12 12.81
N ALA A 298 -22.91 23.68 11.58
CA ALA A 298 -23.86 24.37 10.71
C ALA A 298 -25.26 24.45 11.35
N GLN A 299 -25.71 23.34 11.94
CA GLN A 299 -27.00 23.28 12.66
C GLN A 299 -27.02 24.21 13.88
N SER A 300 -25.96 24.21 14.68
CA SER A 300 -25.85 25.10 15.86
C SER A 300 -25.75 26.57 15.46
N MET A 301 -25.02 26.91 14.38
CA MET A 301 -24.97 28.27 13.82
C MET A 301 -26.34 28.71 13.29
N ILE A 302 -27.08 27.84 12.64
CA ILE A 302 -28.45 28.13 12.17
C ILE A 302 -29.35 28.40 13.39
N LEU A 303 -29.33 27.49 14.40
CA LEU A 303 -30.15 27.61 15.60
C LEU A 303 -29.81 28.88 16.41
N SER A 304 -28.55 29.19 16.58
CA SER A 304 -28.13 30.41 17.28
C SER A 304 -28.50 31.68 16.53
N SER A 305 -28.33 31.67 15.20
CA SER A 305 -28.69 32.80 14.34
C SER A 305 -30.23 33.06 14.36
N VAL A 306 -31.01 31.98 14.29
CA VAL A 306 -32.46 32.05 14.40
C VAL A 306 -32.89 32.51 15.79
N SER A 307 -32.30 31.96 16.85
CA SER A 307 -32.60 32.36 18.25
C SER A 307 -32.29 33.82 18.49
N LEU A 308 -31.12 34.32 18.08
CA LEU A 308 -30.73 35.72 18.19
C LEU A 308 -31.66 36.64 17.35
N ALA A 309 -32.07 36.22 16.16
CA ALA A 309 -32.99 36.97 15.34
C ALA A 309 -34.39 37.05 16.00
N VAL A 310 -34.85 35.93 16.55
CA VAL A 310 -36.16 35.86 17.26
C VAL A 310 -36.09 36.70 18.55
N GLU A 311 -35.00 36.63 19.31
CA GLU A 311 -34.85 37.44 20.53
C GLU A 311 -34.74 38.95 20.25
N ARG A 312 -34.03 39.31 19.18
CA ARG A 312 -34.02 40.75 18.72
C ARG A 312 -35.40 41.20 18.28
N GLN A 313 -36.11 40.33 17.56
CA GLN A 313 -37.49 40.69 17.15
C GLN A 313 -38.47 40.77 18.31
N LYS A 314 -38.36 39.85 19.31
CA LYS A 314 -39.16 39.96 20.56
C LYS A 314 -38.91 41.26 21.30
N LYS A 315 -37.62 41.58 21.55
CA LYS A 315 -37.26 42.87 22.20
C LYS A 315 -37.75 44.08 21.39
N HIS A 316 -37.68 43.98 20.05
CA HIS A 316 -38.18 45.06 19.20
C HIS A 316 -39.69 45.21 19.30
N VAL A 317 -40.41 44.08 19.33
CA VAL A 317 -41.87 44.06 19.54
C VAL A 317 -42.23 44.64 20.92
N ASP A 318 -41.51 44.29 21.98
CA ASP A 318 -41.73 44.83 23.34
C ASP A 318 -41.54 46.36 23.37
N VAL A 319 -40.48 46.87 22.77
CA VAL A 319 -40.20 48.30 22.65
C VAL A 319 -41.29 49.02 21.80
N LEU A 320 -41.75 48.36 20.74
CA LEU A 320 -42.84 48.92 19.92
C LEU A 320 -44.19 48.95 20.67
N SER A 321 -44.47 47.89 21.46
CA SER A 321 -45.71 47.85 22.26
C SER A 321 -45.74 48.93 23.32
N GLU A 322 -44.64 49.25 23.95
CA GLU A 322 -44.52 50.38 24.87
C GLU A 322 -44.73 51.78 24.19
N ARG A 323 -44.24 51.89 22.92
CA ARG A 323 -44.41 53.13 22.13
C ARG A 323 -45.80 53.27 21.48
N ILE A 324 -46.53 52.18 21.29
CA ILE A 324 -47.87 52.15 20.69
C ILE A 324 -48.89 52.94 21.53
N VAL A 325 -48.72 52.98 22.86
CA VAL A 325 -49.63 53.73 23.76
C VAL A 325 -49.64 55.23 23.46
N SER A 326 -48.58 55.78 22.86
CA SER A 326 -48.46 57.22 22.62
C SER A 326 -48.60 57.69 21.17
N ASN A 327 -48.47 56.80 20.15
CA ASN A 327 -48.58 57.23 18.75
C ASN A 327 -49.07 56.12 17.81
N VAL A 328 -50.25 55.64 18.02
CA VAL A 328 -50.76 54.34 17.62
C VAL A 328 -50.95 54.14 16.12
N THR A 329 -51.26 55.09 15.33
CA THR A 329 -51.74 54.77 13.97
C THR A 329 -50.68 54.88 12.87
N LEU A 330 -49.79 55.79 12.95
CA LEU A 330 -48.82 56.01 11.88
C LEU A 330 -47.55 55.12 11.97
N HIS A 331 -47.16 54.74 13.18
CA HIS A 331 -46.03 53.87 13.37
C HIS A 331 -46.36 52.37 13.16
N LYS A 332 -47.57 51.94 13.49
CA LYS A 332 -47.98 50.54 13.39
C LYS A 332 -47.86 50.01 11.94
N THR A 333 -48.32 50.74 10.96
CA THR A 333 -48.24 50.33 9.55
C THR A 333 -46.80 50.37 9.03
N ARG A 334 -45.98 51.33 9.46
CA ARG A 334 -44.57 51.41 9.04
C ARG A 334 -43.73 50.27 9.61
N GLU A 335 -43.98 49.91 10.84
CA GLU A 335 -43.20 48.88 11.53
C GLU A 335 -43.66 47.44 11.18
N GLN A 336 -44.92 47.26 10.91
CA GLN A 336 -45.40 45.99 10.36
C GLN A 336 -44.77 45.65 8.98
N ASN A 337 -44.75 46.62 8.09
CA ASN A 337 -44.05 46.45 6.78
C ASN A 337 -42.54 46.28 6.92
N ARG A 338 -41.95 46.78 7.99
CA ARG A 338 -40.50 46.62 8.30
C ARG A 338 -40.19 45.20 8.80
N LEU A 339 -41.05 44.67 9.64
CA LEU A 339 -40.98 43.29 10.13
C LEU A 339 -41.10 42.24 9.00
N GLU A 340 -42.02 42.46 8.08
CA GLU A 340 -42.17 41.57 6.91
C GLU A 340 -40.94 41.54 6.03
N ARG A 341 -40.29 42.69 5.78
CA ARG A 341 -39.05 42.76 5.00
C ARG A 341 -37.88 42.07 5.71
N LEU A 342 -37.76 42.20 7.03
CA LEU A 342 -36.73 41.50 7.81
C LEU A 342 -36.95 40.00 7.81
N PHE A 343 -38.18 39.54 7.89
CA PHE A 343 -38.53 38.12 7.78
C PHE A 343 -38.19 37.57 6.39
N MET A 344 -38.56 38.29 5.32
CA MET A 344 -38.22 37.90 3.94
C MET A 344 -36.68 37.88 3.72
N THR A 345 -35.96 38.86 4.28
CA THR A 345 -34.51 38.92 4.17
C THR A 345 -33.85 37.78 4.92
N LEU A 346 -34.35 37.41 6.09
CA LEU A 346 -33.88 36.29 6.89
C LEU A 346 -34.14 34.96 6.17
N THR A 347 -35.35 34.78 5.63
CA THR A 347 -35.74 33.57 4.88
C THR A 347 -34.86 33.39 3.63
N ASN A 348 -34.64 34.49 2.90
CA ASN A 348 -33.77 34.46 1.72
C ASN A 348 -32.28 34.22 2.07
N ALA A 349 -31.81 34.77 3.18
CA ALA A 349 -30.41 34.56 3.65
C ALA A 349 -30.20 33.10 4.11
N VAL A 350 -31.15 32.51 4.83
CA VAL A 350 -31.10 31.11 5.26
C VAL A 350 -31.22 30.18 4.06
N SER A 351 -32.16 30.41 3.15
CA SER A 351 -32.33 29.63 1.92
C SER A 351 -31.09 29.73 1.01
N GLY A 352 -30.55 30.93 0.87
CA GLY A 352 -29.31 31.12 0.09
C GLY A 352 -28.07 30.47 0.70
N ARG A 353 -28.03 30.33 2.04
CA ARG A 353 -26.93 29.62 2.72
C ARG A 353 -27.09 28.12 2.58
N MET A 354 -28.27 27.59 2.80
CA MET A 354 -28.55 26.16 2.57
C MET A 354 -28.31 25.73 1.11
N LEU A 355 -28.62 26.62 0.15
CA LEU A 355 -28.34 26.36 -1.26
C LEU A 355 -26.83 26.30 -1.56
N ARG A 356 -26.05 27.20 -0.93
CA ARG A 356 -24.57 27.18 -1.09
C ARG A 356 -23.94 25.95 -0.47
N ASP A 357 -24.37 25.57 0.73
CA ASP A 357 -23.84 24.39 1.41
C ASP A 357 -24.20 23.11 0.66
N ARG A 358 -25.42 23.04 0.11
CA ARG A 358 -25.85 21.95 -0.77
C ARG A 358 -25.04 21.89 -2.06
N HIS A 359 -24.75 23.04 -2.64
CA HIS A 359 -23.90 23.12 -3.85
C HIS A 359 -22.43 22.71 -3.56
N GLN A 360 -21.89 23.03 -2.37
CA GLN A 360 -20.59 22.54 -1.94
C GLN A 360 -20.58 21.01 -1.76
N LEU A 361 -21.63 20.45 -1.17
CA LEU A 361 -21.79 19.00 -1.08
C LEU A 361 -21.84 18.34 -2.46
N ASP A 362 -22.59 18.89 -3.40
CA ASP A 362 -22.70 18.41 -4.78
C ASP A 362 -21.33 18.45 -5.53
N ILE A 363 -20.55 19.52 -5.29
CA ILE A 363 -19.17 19.61 -5.82
C ILE A 363 -18.27 18.55 -5.19
N LEU A 364 -18.42 18.29 -3.90
CA LEU A 364 -17.65 17.29 -3.19
C LEU A 364 -18.04 15.87 -3.62
N GLU A 365 -19.34 15.59 -3.81
CA GLU A 365 -19.82 14.34 -4.39
C GLU A 365 -19.24 14.10 -5.80
N ARG A 366 -19.27 15.11 -6.66
CA ARG A 366 -18.67 15.00 -8.01
C ARG A 366 -17.14 14.81 -7.98
N ARG A 367 -16.47 15.40 -7.00
CA ARG A 367 -15.03 15.14 -6.79
C ARG A 367 -14.79 13.71 -6.32
N LEU A 368 -15.71 13.17 -5.54
CA LEU A 368 -15.75 11.79 -5.07
C LEU A 368 -15.91 10.79 -6.22
N GLU A 369 -16.91 11.03 -7.07
CA GLU A 369 -17.12 10.25 -8.29
C GLU A 369 -15.90 10.33 -9.25
N ALA A 370 -15.22 11.49 -9.29
CA ALA A 370 -14.01 11.65 -10.09
C ALA A 370 -12.77 10.91 -9.50
N MET A 371 -12.88 10.43 -8.26
CA MET A 371 -11.87 9.61 -7.57
C MET A 371 -12.15 8.12 -7.64
N ASP A 372 -13.14 7.75 -8.45
CA ASP A 372 -13.45 6.36 -8.72
C ASP A 372 -12.19 5.64 -9.26
N PRO A 373 -11.78 4.66 -8.56
CA PRO A 373 -10.59 3.91 -8.81
C PRO A 373 -10.56 3.12 -10.11
N GLU A 374 -11.72 2.73 -10.61
CA GLU A 374 -11.82 2.14 -11.94
C GLU A 374 -11.28 3.07 -13.04
N ILE A 375 -11.56 4.34 -12.91
CA ILE A 375 -11.14 5.35 -13.89
C ILE A 375 -9.61 5.48 -13.91
N LEU A 376 -8.97 5.30 -12.78
CA LEU A 376 -7.51 5.41 -12.69
C LEU A 376 -6.77 4.22 -13.28
N LEU A 377 -7.24 3.00 -13.06
CA LEU A 377 -6.66 1.83 -13.72
C LEU A 377 -6.84 1.89 -15.23
N LYS A 378 -7.99 2.39 -15.71
CA LYS A 378 -8.24 2.58 -17.15
C LYS A 378 -7.31 3.63 -17.79
N ARG A 379 -6.81 4.59 -17.01
CA ARG A 379 -5.83 5.61 -17.45
C ARG A 379 -4.40 5.10 -17.56
N GLY A 380 -4.16 3.83 -17.25
CA GLY A 380 -2.85 3.19 -17.41
C GLY A 380 -1.98 3.20 -16.16
N PHE A 381 -2.55 3.53 -15.00
CA PHE A 381 -1.87 3.40 -13.72
C PHE A 381 -1.85 1.93 -13.29
N SER A 382 -0.84 1.53 -12.57
CA SER A 382 -0.68 0.18 -12.09
C SER A 382 -0.29 0.17 -10.62
N MET A 383 -0.60 -0.90 -9.94
CA MET A 383 -0.33 -1.07 -8.53
C MET A 383 0.64 -2.23 -8.35
N THR A 384 1.80 -1.96 -7.81
CA THR A 384 2.82 -2.98 -7.59
C THR A 384 2.73 -3.54 -6.17
N LEU A 385 2.63 -4.85 -6.10
CA LEU A 385 2.50 -5.60 -4.87
C LEU A 385 3.71 -6.54 -4.71
N HIS A 386 4.24 -6.63 -3.52
CA HIS A 386 5.17 -7.65 -3.09
C HIS A 386 4.60 -8.37 -1.87
N ASN A 387 4.44 -9.68 -1.95
CA ASN A 387 3.85 -10.53 -0.91
C ASN A 387 2.51 -10.04 -0.34
N GLY A 388 1.64 -9.52 -1.23
CA GLY A 388 0.30 -9.06 -0.84
C GLY A 388 0.22 -7.65 -0.29
N HIS A 389 1.32 -6.90 -0.19
CA HIS A 389 1.36 -5.53 0.32
C HIS A 389 1.89 -4.55 -0.72
N ILE A 390 1.36 -3.32 -0.69
CA ILE A 390 1.75 -2.24 -1.59
C ILE A 390 3.17 -1.73 -1.27
N VAL A 391 4.06 -1.78 -2.22
CA VAL A 391 5.43 -1.29 -2.10
C VAL A 391 5.48 0.22 -2.31
N LYS A 392 5.92 0.99 -1.30
CA LYS A 392 6.04 2.46 -1.36
C LYS A 392 7.47 2.95 -1.51
N ASP A 393 8.42 2.09 -1.28
CA ASP A 393 9.83 2.46 -1.31
C ASP A 393 10.64 1.32 -1.90
N SER A 394 11.45 1.65 -2.92
CA SER A 394 12.29 0.69 -3.63
C SER A 394 13.35 0.01 -2.76
N SER A 395 13.71 0.58 -1.58
CA SER A 395 14.70 -0.02 -0.68
C SER A 395 14.23 -1.31 0.01
N GLN A 396 12.94 -1.68 -0.13
CA GLN A 396 12.38 -2.90 0.47
C GLN A 396 12.41 -4.10 -0.48
N LEU A 397 12.82 -3.90 -1.73
CA LEU A 397 12.92 -4.95 -2.73
C LEU A 397 14.36 -5.46 -2.89
N LYS A 398 14.51 -6.75 -2.88
CA LYS A 398 15.79 -7.40 -3.16
C LYS A 398 15.84 -7.90 -4.59
N PRO A 399 17.03 -7.86 -5.23
CA PRO A 399 17.21 -8.51 -6.52
C PRO A 399 16.75 -9.97 -6.51
N GLY A 400 15.92 -10.33 -7.47
CA GLY A 400 15.36 -11.68 -7.61
C GLY A 400 13.97 -11.89 -7.02
N GLU A 401 13.43 -10.95 -6.27
CA GLU A 401 12.06 -11.07 -5.73
C GLU A 401 11.00 -10.88 -6.82
N GLU A 402 9.97 -11.68 -6.74
CA GLU A 402 8.85 -11.61 -7.68
C GLU A 402 7.86 -10.52 -7.22
N ILE A 403 7.65 -9.56 -8.09
CA ILE A 403 6.66 -8.51 -7.91
C ILE A 403 5.49 -8.74 -8.85
N GLU A 404 4.30 -8.47 -8.38
CA GLU A 404 3.10 -8.57 -9.19
C GLU A 404 2.53 -7.17 -9.45
N THR A 405 2.55 -6.74 -10.70
CA THR A 405 1.93 -5.49 -11.14
C THR A 405 0.50 -5.76 -11.63
N VAL A 406 -0.48 -5.23 -10.92
CA VAL A 406 -1.90 -5.29 -11.29
C VAL A 406 -2.23 -4.12 -12.20
N LEU A 407 -2.71 -4.41 -13.38
CA LEU A 407 -3.19 -3.48 -14.39
C LEU A 407 -4.72 -3.50 -14.44
N ALA A 408 -5.31 -2.62 -15.22
CA ALA A 408 -6.75 -2.59 -15.46
C ALA A 408 -7.35 -3.93 -15.91
N LYS A 409 -6.59 -4.75 -16.60
CA LYS A 409 -6.95 -6.12 -16.98
C LYS A 409 -5.72 -7.00 -16.82
N GLY A 410 -5.77 -7.90 -15.87
CA GLY A 410 -4.72 -8.90 -15.65
C GLY A 410 -3.54 -8.42 -14.81
N LYS A 411 -2.65 -9.36 -14.58
CA LYS A 411 -1.49 -9.19 -13.72
C LYS A 411 -0.23 -9.49 -14.50
N VAL A 412 0.80 -8.75 -14.27
CA VAL A 412 2.14 -9.01 -14.83
C VAL A 412 3.06 -9.31 -13.68
N LYS A 413 3.67 -10.46 -13.68
CA LYS A 413 4.73 -10.80 -12.76
C LYS A 413 6.06 -10.34 -13.33
N SER A 414 6.83 -9.65 -12.55
CA SER A 414 8.16 -9.17 -12.89
C SER A 414 9.14 -9.56 -11.79
N ILE A 415 10.35 -9.79 -12.15
CA ILE A 415 11.42 -10.06 -11.19
C ILE A 415 12.26 -8.78 -11.09
N VAL A 416 12.48 -8.35 -9.87
CA VAL A 416 13.30 -7.18 -9.56
C VAL A 416 14.75 -7.50 -9.96
N ARG A 417 15.35 -6.66 -10.80
CA ARG A 417 16.76 -6.78 -11.22
C ARG A 417 17.68 -5.94 -10.35
#